data_0ee57b23efed1da8a3037fc289fc82a1
#
_entry.id   0ee57b23efed1da8a3037fc289fc82a1
#
_cell.length_a   1.000
_cell.length_b   1.000
_cell.length_c   1.000
_cell.angle_alpha   90.00
_cell.angle_beta   90.00
_cell.angle_gamma   90.00
#
_symmetry.space_group_name_H-M   'P 1'
#
loop_
_entity.id
_entity.type
_entity.pdbx_description
1 polymer ?
#
loop_
_entity_poly.entity_id
_entity_poly.type
_entity_poly.pdbx_seq_one_letter_code
_entity_poly.pdbx_strand_id
1 'polypeptide(L)'
;VWYRYYDKNGVGIKCSYFEDLDDRKIGENEILFLNWASINKKDNLYVRANERDNNLSSVITRTKDEGRIIILVIDESHHSANSEKSKELIQDIGSKITVEVSATPQLNIANSILEVELKDVKDEEMIKKEIVINPGFEYFIIDKKKNDITADELVLERALKKRIELQKKLETEGSSVNPLLLIQLPDAMQGVSDKKDEIIALLKRSGYTIENGKLAIYLSDKDNKINLTNIEKNENEVEVMIFKQAIALGWDCPRATILVLFRQWREENITFSIQTLGRIMRMPEQKHYNDQNLNVGYVFTSLEDINVAKDLSRDYITTFTGHRIKEYKNLDLLSYHSK
;
A
#
# COMPACT_ATOMS: atom_id res chain seq x y z
N VAL A 1 -4.13 -13.71 -19.15
CA VAL A 1 -2.77 -13.38 -19.58
C VAL A 1 -1.85 -14.37 -18.92
N TRP A 2 -1.20 -15.23 -19.72
CA TRP A 2 -0.30 -16.25 -19.25
C TRP A 2 1.05 -15.62 -18.96
N TYR A 3 1.51 -15.62 -17.71
CA TYR A 3 2.86 -15.26 -17.36
C TYR A 3 3.67 -16.55 -17.25
N ARG A 4 4.71 -16.71 -18.11
CA ARG A 4 5.74 -17.72 -17.91
C ARG A 4 6.94 -17.01 -17.28
N TYR A 5 7.25 -17.39 -16.06
CA TYR A 5 8.49 -17.00 -15.43
C TYR A 5 9.52 -18.09 -15.69
N TYR A 6 10.69 -17.73 -16.19
CA TYR A 6 11.80 -18.64 -16.36
C TYR A 6 12.86 -18.29 -15.33
N ASP A 7 13.28 -19.25 -14.54
CA ASP A 7 14.43 -19.09 -13.68
C ASP A 7 15.74 -19.00 -14.49
N LYS A 8 16.88 -18.74 -13.80
CA LYS A 8 18.21 -18.67 -14.44
C LYS A 8 18.64 -19.98 -15.11
N ASN A 9 17.98 -21.09 -14.80
CA ASN A 9 18.24 -22.42 -15.34
C ASN A 9 17.27 -22.80 -16.48
N GLY A 10 16.38 -21.90 -16.87
CA GLY A 10 15.42 -22.10 -17.94
C GLY A 10 14.19 -22.95 -17.54
N VAL A 11 13.98 -23.16 -16.25
CA VAL A 11 12.77 -23.85 -15.75
C VAL A 11 11.59 -22.89 -15.85
N GLY A 12 10.64 -23.21 -16.74
CA GLY A 12 9.42 -22.43 -16.92
C GLY A 12 8.41 -22.73 -15.83
N ILE A 13 7.93 -21.69 -15.14
CA ILE A 13 6.79 -21.77 -14.23
C ILE A 13 5.56 -21.26 -14.97
N LYS A 14 4.53 -22.11 -15.09
CA LYS A 14 3.23 -21.72 -15.64
C LYS A 14 2.38 -21.07 -14.54
N CYS A 15 1.79 -19.93 -14.84
CA CYS A 15 0.85 -19.25 -13.94
C CYS A 15 -0.56 -19.34 -14.53
N SER A 16 -1.52 -19.79 -13.72
CA SER A 16 -2.89 -20.06 -14.15
C SER A 16 -3.91 -19.50 -13.15
N TYR A 17 -5.04 -19.09 -13.65
CA TYR A 17 -6.26 -18.96 -12.86
C TYR A 17 -7.06 -20.25 -12.93
N PHE A 18 -8.08 -20.39 -12.12
CA PHE A 18 -8.88 -21.62 -11.99
C PHE A 18 -9.50 -22.06 -13.32
N GLU A 19 -9.95 -21.11 -14.11
CA GLU A 19 -10.57 -21.32 -15.42
C GLU A 19 -9.59 -21.80 -16.49
N ASP A 20 -8.29 -21.53 -16.27
CA ASP A 20 -7.22 -21.81 -17.23
C ASP A 20 -6.53 -23.16 -17.02
N LEU A 21 -6.98 -23.93 -16.00
CA LEU A 21 -6.37 -25.21 -15.67
C LEU A 21 -6.64 -26.26 -16.75
N ASP A 22 -5.56 -26.84 -17.27
CA ASP A 22 -5.64 -28.00 -18.18
C ASP A 22 -6.10 -29.24 -17.41
N ASP A 23 -7.03 -30.00 -17.99
CA ASP A 23 -7.58 -31.24 -17.41
C ASP A 23 -8.10 -31.07 -15.97
N ARG A 24 -8.41 -29.85 -15.56
CA ARG A 24 -8.88 -29.52 -14.19
C ARG A 24 -7.95 -30.07 -13.10
N LYS A 25 -6.67 -29.90 -13.27
CA LYS A 25 -5.61 -30.20 -12.29
C LYS A 25 -4.49 -29.19 -12.37
N ILE A 26 -3.70 -29.09 -11.31
CA ILE A 26 -2.51 -28.24 -11.29
C ILE A 26 -1.37 -29.05 -11.90
N GLY A 27 -0.75 -28.51 -12.95
CA GLY A 27 0.36 -29.13 -13.67
C GLY A 27 1.67 -29.13 -12.89
N GLU A 28 2.67 -29.80 -13.45
CA GLU A 28 4.04 -29.70 -12.94
C GLU A 28 4.61 -28.30 -13.21
N ASN A 29 5.30 -27.72 -12.21
CA ASN A 29 5.78 -26.35 -12.27
C ASN A 29 4.67 -25.32 -12.61
N GLU A 30 3.47 -25.53 -12.12
CA GLU A 30 2.33 -24.64 -12.30
C GLU A 30 1.91 -24.01 -10.98
N ILE A 31 1.68 -22.69 -10.99
CA ILE A 31 1.13 -21.94 -9.87
C ILE A 31 -0.32 -21.60 -10.19
N LEU A 32 -1.23 -22.08 -9.36
CA LEU A 32 -2.64 -21.70 -9.39
C LEU A 32 -2.88 -20.49 -8.49
N PHE A 33 -3.29 -19.36 -9.05
CA PHE A 33 -3.67 -18.18 -8.30
C PHE A 33 -5.16 -18.21 -7.96
N LEU A 34 -5.47 -18.06 -6.69
CA LEU A 34 -6.83 -18.01 -6.17
C LEU A 34 -7.03 -16.76 -5.29
N ASN A 35 -8.18 -16.12 -5.43
CA ASN A 35 -8.55 -15.04 -4.52
C ASN A 35 -9.25 -15.63 -3.29
N TRP A 36 -8.64 -15.50 -2.12
CA TRP A 36 -9.16 -16.05 -0.87
C TRP A 36 -10.57 -15.55 -0.54
N ALA A 37 -10.84 -14.27 -0.71
CA ALA A 37 -12.18 -13.71 -0.49
C ALA A 37 -13.24 -14.29 -1.44
N SER A 38 -12.83 -14.76 -2.60
CA SER A 38 -13.71 -15.44 -3.55
C SER A 38 -13.98 -16.89 -3.15
N ILE A 39 -13.01 -17.60 -2.62
CA ILE A 39 -13.15 -19.02 -2.23
C ILE A 39 -13.98 -19.18 -0.96
N ASN A 40 -13.89 -18.22 -0.04
CA ASN A 40 -14.46 -18.29 1.31
C ASN A 40 -15.92 -17.82 1.42
N LYS A 41 -16.62 -17.50 0.32
CA LYS A 41 -18.04 -17.10 0.33
C LYS A 41 -18.96 -18.32 0.31
N LYS A 42 -20.06 -18.26 1.10
CA LYS A 42 -21.04 -19.34 1.29
C LYS A 42 -21.64 -19.91 -0.01
N ASP A 43 -21.64 -19.13 -1.11
CA ASP A 43 -22.27 -19.46 -2.40
C ASP A 43 -21.28 -19.53 -3.56
N ASN A 44 -20.02 -19.82 -3.29
CA ASN A 44 -19.01 -19.73 -4.33
C ASN A 44 -18.95 -20.95 -5.23
N LEU A 45 -18.84 -20.72 -6.55
CA LEU A 45 -18.68 -21.73 -7.59
C LEU A 45 -17.56 -22.75 -7.32
N TYR A 46 -16.48 -22.33 -6.65
CA TYR A 46 -15.30 -23.16 -6.36
C TYR A 46 -15.52 -24.19 -5.25
N VAL A 47 -16.61 -24.06 -4.46
CA VAL A 47 -16.93 -24.93 -3.31
C VAL A 47 -18.29 -25.62 -3.46
N ARG A 48 -19.08 -25.29 -4.51
CA ARG A 48 -20.40 -25.90 -4.70
C ARG A 48 -20.28 -27.39 -4.98
N ALA A 49 -20.78 -28.17 -4.03
CA ALA A 49 -20.91 -29.63 -4.14
C ALA A 49 -21.77 -30.13 -5.33
N ASN A 50 -22.53 -29.23 -5.95
CA ASN A 50 -23.45 -29.56 -7.05
C ASN A 50 -22.78 -29.58 -8.43
N GLU A 51 -21.61 -29.01 -8.58
CA GLU A 51 -20.79 -29.13 -9.78
C GLU A 51 -19.62 -30.10 -9.50
N ARG A 52 -19.93 -31.39 -9.45
CA ARG A 52 -19.03 -32.47 -9.01
C ARG A 52 -17.68 -32.48 -9.68
N ASP A 53 -17.54 -31.97 -10.89
CA ASP A 53 -16.29 -32.06 -11.66
C ASP A 53 -15.47 -30.77 -11.73
N ASN A 54 -16.00 -29.64 -11.28
CA ASN A 54 -15.37 -28.33 -11.47
C ASN A 54 -15.11 -27.55 -10.17
N ASN A 55 -15.03 -28.19 -9.02
CA ASN A 55 -14.72 -27.52 -7.76
C ASN A 55 -13.24 -27.67 -7.38
N LEU A 56 -12.76 -26.81 -6.49
CA LEU A 56 -11.37 -26.81 -6.03
C LEU A 56 -10.97 -28.15 -5.40
N SER A 57 -11.84 -28.82 -4.67
CA SER A 57 -11.57 -30.11 -4.05
C SER A 57 -11.27 -31.18 -5.11
N SER A 58 -12.03 -31.21 -6.21
CA SER A 58 -11.79 -32.14 -7.32
C SER A 58 -10.45 -31.86 -8.02
N VAL A 59 -10.10 -30.58 -8.21
CA VAL A 59 -8.80 -30.17 -8.75
C VAL A 59 -7.66 -30.65 -7.85
N ILE A 60 -7.77 -30.43 -6.55
CA ILE A 60 -6.76 -30.86 -5.56
C ILE A 60 -6.61 -32.39 -5.56
N THR A 61 -7.72 -33.13 -5.57
CA THR A 61 -7.71 -34.58 -5.59
C THR A 61 -7.01 -35.11 -6.83
N ARG A 62 -7.41 -34.66 -8.03
CA ARG A 62 -6.76 -35.07 -9.30
C ARG A 62 -5.28 -34.74 -9.33
N THR A 63 -4.89 -33.57 -8.79
CA THR A 63 -3.48 -33.18 -8.69
C THR A 63 -2.68 -34.16 -7.82
N LYS A 64 -3.23 -34.54 -6.68
CA LYS A 64 -2.60 -35.50 -5.75
C LYS A 64 -2.58 -36.92 -6.29
N ASP A 65 -3.63 -37.37 -6.98
CA ASP A 65 -3.72 -38.70 -7.59
C ASP A 65 -2.62 -38.95 -8.64
N GLU A 66 -2.13 -37.87 -9.27
CA GLU A 66 -0.96 -37.92 -10.16
C GLU A 66 0.39 -37.89 -9.41
N GLY A 67 0.38 -37.97 -8.09
CA GLY A 67 1.59 -37.99 -7.26
C GLY A 67 2.26 -36.61 -7.09
N ARG A 68 1.58 -35.52 -7.46
CA ARG A 68 2.13 -34.17 -7.31
C ARG A 68 2.06 -33.67 -5.88
N ILE A 69 3.08 -32.95 -5.50
CA ILE A 69 3.17 -32.26 -4.20
C ILE A 69 2.58 -30.87 -4.33
N ILE A 70 1.64 -30.53 -3.45
CA ILE A 70 1.06 -29.21 -3.37
C ILE A 70 1.78 -28.40 -2.29
N ILE A 71 2.24 -27.22 -2.67
CA ILE A 71 2.73 -26.17 -1.78
C ILE A 71 1.66 -25.06 -1.75
N LEU A 72 1.17 -24.73 -0.57
CA LEU A 72 0.20 -23.64 -0.39
C LEU A 72 0.94 -22.39 0.06
N VAL A 73 0.77 -21.30 -0.68
CA VAL A 73 1.27 -19.97 -0.29
C VAL A 73 0.09 -19.07 0.01
N ILE A 74 0.03 -18.51 1.21
CA ILE A 74 -1.03 -17.61 1.67
C ILE A 74 -0.41 -16.22 1.88
N ASP A 75 -0.72 -15.30 0.99
CA ASP A 75 -0.32 -13.90 1.13
C ASP A 75 -1.31 -13.15 2.03
N GLU A 76 -0.79 -12.19 2.82
CA GLU A 76 -1.56 -11.41 3.80
C GLU A 76 -2.40 -12.31 4.74
N SER A 77 -1.77 -13.36 5.28
CA SER A 77 -2.44 -14.41 6.07
C SER A 77 -3.21 -13.87 7.29
N HIS A 78 -2.81 -12.72 7.83
CA HIS A 78 -3.49 -12.06 8.95
C HIS A 78 -4.95 -11.63 8.64
N HIS A 79 -5.28 -11.44 7.36
CA HIS A 79 -6.65 -11.10 6.94
C HIS A 79 -7.54 -12.32 6.73
N SER A 80 -6.97 -13.45 6.38
CA SER A 80 -7.71 -14.57 5.79
C SER A 80 -7.60 -15.89 6.53
N ALA A 81 -6.49 -16.16 7.20
CA ALA A 81 -6.21 -17.50 7.73
C ALA A 81 -6.96 -17.86 9.04
N ASN A 82 -7.54 -16.89 9.74
CA ASN A 82 -8.03 -17.07 11.12
C ASN A 82 -9.50 -17.53 11.25
N SER A 83 -10.28 -17.51 10.17
CA SER A 83 -11.66 -18.00 10.25
C SER A 83 -11.69 -19.53 10.30
N GLU A 84 -12.67 -20.12 11.00
CA GLU A 84 -12.86 -21.58 11.03
C GLU A 84 -12.96 -22.18 9.62
N LYS A 85 -13.65 -21.51 8.71
CA LYS A 85 -13.74 -21.92 7.30
C LYS A 85 -12.40 -21.90 6.58
N SER A 86 -11.54 -20.93 6.90
CA SER A 86 -10.21 -20.87 6.31
C SER A 86 -9.37 -22.04 6.77
N LYS A 87 -9.46 -22.39 8.04
CA LYS A 87 -8.77 -23.57 8.59
C LYS A 87 -9.25 -24.87 7.96
N GLU A 88 -10.57 -25.02 7.80
CA GLU A 88 -11.17 -26.17 7.09
C GLU A 88 -10.64 -26.27 5.66
N LEU A 89 -10.65 -25.15 4.92
CA LEU A 89 -10.15 -25.12 3.54
C LEU A 89 -8.67 -25.46 3.44
N ILE A 90 -7.82 -24.94 4.34
CA ILE A 90 -6.38 -25.26 4.40
C ILE A 90 -6.20 -26.77 4.67
N GLN A 91 -7.00 -27.35 5.56
CA GLN A 91 -6.97 -28.79 5.84
C GLN A 91 -7.42 -29.62 4.62
N ASP A 92 -8.48 -29.21 3.94
CA ASP A 92 -8.99 -29.87 2.74
C ASP A 92 -7.99 -29.84 1.59
N ILE A 93 -7.29 -28.71 1.40
CA ILE A 93 -6.17 -28.61 0.43
C ILE A 93 -5.09 -29.64 0.78
N GLY A 94 -4.81 -29.84 2.09
CA GLY A 94 -3.86 -30.84 2.57
C GLY A 94 -2.51 -30.73 1.87
N SER A 95 -1.96 -29.51 1.82
CA SER A 95 -0.65 -29.21 1.27
C SER A 95 0.46 -29.89 2.06
N LYS A 96 1.55 -30.27 1.41
CA LYS A 96 2.74 -30.79 2.11
C LYS A 96 3.49 -29.71 2.85
N ILE A 97 3.48 -28.49 2.30
CA ILE A 97 4.10 -27.30 2.89
C ILE A 97 3.08 -26.16 2.76
N THR A 98 2.88 -25.44 3.85
CA THR A 98 2.15 -24.17 3.85
C THR A 98 3.11 -23.05 4.21
N VAL A 99 3.20 -22.05 3.34
CA VAL A 99 3.99 -20.83 3.55
C VAL A 99 3.01 -19.69 3.75
N GLU A 100 3.03 -19.08 4.92
CA GLU A 100 2.25 -17.89 5.22
C GLU A 100 3.16 -16.65 5.14
N VAL A 101 2.74 -15.66 4.37
CA VAL A 101 3.44 -14.39 4.22
C VAL A 101 2.60 -13.30 4.85
N SER A 102 3.17 -12.54 5.78
CA SER A 102 2.47 -11.45 6.44
C SER A 102 3.43 -10.48 7.09
N ALA A 103 3.12 -9.18 7.03
CA ALA A 103 3.83 -8.16 7.81
C ALA A 103 3.46 -8.20 9.31
N THR A 104 2.30 -8.80 9.65
CA THR A 104 1.79 -8.93 11.02
C THR A 104 1.29 -10.36 11.25
N PRO A 105 2.18 -11.36 11.29
CA PRO A 105 1.77 -12.76 11.41
C PRO A 105 1.09 -13.03 12.75
N GLN A 106 0.04 -13.86 12.73
CA GLN A 106 -0.65 -14.33 13.92
C GLN A 106 -0.36 -15.84 14.17
N LEU A 107 0.90 -16.21 14.03
CA LEU A 107 1.31 -17.60 13.97
C LEU A 107 1.50 -18.21 15.36
N ASN A 108 0.47 -18.89 15.85
CA ASN A 108 0.59 -19.73 17.07
C ASN A 108 1.02 -21.19 16.74
N ILE A 109 1.15 -21.57 15.48
CA ILE A 109 1.31 -22.97 15.04
C ILE A 109 2.42 -23.16 13.99
N ALA A 110 3.25 -22.16 13.72
CA ALA A 110 4.31 -22.29 12.73
C ALA A 110 5.41 -23.24 13.21
N ASN A 111 5.82 -24.19 12.36
CA ASN A 111 6.98 -25.06 12.62
C ASN A 111 8.29 -24.29 12.51
N SER A 112 8.34 -23.26 11.68
CA SER A 112 9.49 -22.39 11.47
C SER A 112 9.02 -21.00 11.10
N ILE A 113 9.72 -19.99 11.58
CA ILE A 113 9.47 -18.58 11.25
C ILE A 113 10.74 -18.03 10.64
N LEU A 114 10.60 -17.41 9.47
CA LEU A 114 11.65 -16.61 8.83
C LEU A 114 11.23 -15.15 8.91
N GLU A 115 12.00 -14.36 9.62
CA GLU A 115 11.83 -12.91 9.71
C GLU A 115 12.84 -12.25 8.78
N VAL A 116 12.37 -11.33 7.93
CA VAL A 116 13.22 -10.48 7.10
C VAL A 116 13.36 -9.15 7.82
N GLU A 117 14.58 -8.86 8.25
CA GLU A 117 14.89 -7.63 8.97
C GLU A 117 14.70 -6.41 8.05
N LEU A 118 14.08 -5.36 8.58
CA LEU A 118 13.89 -4.12 7.85
C LEU A 118 15.21 -3.52 7.35
N LYS A 119 16.27 -3.71 8.13
CA LYS A 119 17.61 -3.26 7.76
C LYS A 119 18.07 -3.91 6.46
N ASP A 120 17.90 -5.23 6.33
CA ASP A 120 18.31 -5.96 5.13
C ASP A 120 17.56 -5.46 3.89
N VAL A 121 16.25 -5.18 4.03
CA VAL A 121 15.43 -4.62 2.95
C VAL A 121 15.89 -3.21 2.54
N LYS A 122 16.36 -2.40 3.50
CA LYS A 122 16.95 -1.08 3.22
C LYS A 122 18.32 -1.18 2.58
N ASP A 123 19.15 -2.11 3.05
CA ASP A 123 20.51 -2.33 2.54
C ASP A 123 20.48 -2.88 1.09
N GLU A 124 19.43 -3.65 0.74
CA GLU A 124 19.12 -4.07 -0.64
C GLU A 124 18.42 -2.99 -1.48
N GLU A 125 18.28 -1.78 -0.97
CA GLU A 125 17.72 -0.61 -1.66
C GLU A 125 16.27 -0.78 -2.17
N MET A 126 15.54 -1.78 -1.68
CA MET A 126 14.16 -2.06 -2.10
C MET A 126 13.16 -1.02 -1.59
N ILE A 127 13.48 -0.40 -0.46
CA ILE A 127 12.65 0.62 0.19
C ILE A 127 13.45 1.87 0.52
N LYS A 128 12.73 2.97 0.74
CA LYS A 128 13.32 4.24 1.18
C LYS A 128 13.89 4.13 2.59
N LYS A 129 14.84 5.01 2.89
CA LYS A 129 15.59 4.98 4.16
C LYS A 129 14.75 5.42 5.35
N GLU A 130 13.87 6.40 5.15
CA GLU A 130 13.10 7.03 6.22
C GLU A 130 11.81 7.69 5.73
N ILE A 131 10.96 8.08 6.66
CA ILE A 131 9.79 8.94 6.44
C ILE A 131 10.01 10.26 7.18
N VAL A 132 9.78 11.36 6.48
CA VAL A 132 9.82 12.71 7.07
C VAL A 132 8.42 13.28 7.09
N ILE A 133 7.99 13.73 8.27
CA ILE A 133 6.66 14.31 8.49
C ILE A 133 6.77 15.83 8.53
N ASN A 134 5.92 16.52 7.76
CA ASN A 134 5.83 17.97 7.69
C ASN A 134 7.20 18.67 7.54
N PRO A 135 8.03 18.30 6.54
CA PRO A 135 9.33 18.95 6.36
C PRO A 135 9.15 20.47 6.13
N GLY A 136 9.99 21.27 6.82
CA GLY A 136 9.95 22.73 6.72
C GLY A 136 8.76 23.37 7.44
N PHE A 137 8.21 22.71 8.46
CA PHE A 137 7.03 23.18 9.21
C PHE A 137 7.20 24.56 9.85
N GLU A 138 8.39 24.96 10.20
CA GLU A 138 8.74 26.31 10.71
C GLU A 138 8.31 27.43 9.76
N TYR A 139 8.29 27.17 8.45
CA TYR A 139 7.84 28.15 7.44
C TYR A 139 6.31 28.22 7.31
N PHE A 140 5.58 27.16 7.70
CA PHE A 140 4.11 27.11 7.65
C PHE A 140 3.43 28.24 8.42
N ILE A 141 4.00 28.60 9.55
CA ILE A 141 3.41 29.54 10.49
C ILE A 141 3.56 30.98 10.01
N ILE A 142 4.63 31.26 9.28
CA ILE A 142 4.90 32.57 8.68
C ILE A 142 3.92 32.83 7.52
N ASP A 143 3.68 31.84 6.69
CA ASP A 143 2.77 31.94 5.54
C ASP A 143 1.30 32.09 5.98
N LYS A 144 0.86 31.38 7.03
CA LYS A 144 -0.50 31.45 7.55
C LYS A 144 -0.88 32.85 8.08
N LYS A 145 0.08 33.57 8.69
CA LYS A 145 -0.15 34.95 9.16
C LYS A 145 -0.30 35.98 8.04
N LYS A 146 0.16 35.64 6.82
CA LYS A 146 0.15 36.58 5.69
C LYS A 146 -1.08 36.46 4.78
N ASN A 147 -1.71 35.26 4.72
CA ASN A 147 -2.62 34.95 3.62
C ASN A 147 -3.87 34.32 4.18
N ASP A 148 -4.61 34.47 5.00
CA ASP A 148 -5.94 33.91 5.41
C ASP A 148 -6.24 32.46 4.87
N ILE A 149 -5.18 31.65 4.76
CA ILE A 149 -5.18 30.30 4.19
C ILE A 149 -5.47 29.28 5.30
N THR A 150 -6.31 28.27 5.00
CA THR A 150 -6.59 27.19 5.95
C THR A 150 -5.36 26.28 6.15
N ALA A 151 -5.31 25.58 7.30
CA ALA A 151 -4.22 24.65 7.57
C ALA A 151 -4.13 23.54 6.51
N ASP A 152 -5.27 23.06 6.05
CA ASP A 152 -5.36 22.00 5.03
C ASP A 152 -4.89 22.48 3.65
N GLU A 153 -5.26 23.71 3.27
CA GLU A 153 -4.78 24.33 2.04
C GLU A 153 -3.26 24.49 2.05
N LEU A 154 -2.70 24.96 3.17
CA LEU A 154 -1.26 25.12 3.33
C LEU A 154 -0.52 23.78 3.24
N VAL A 155 -1.02 22.74 3.91
CA VAL A 155 -0.49 21.40 3.86
C VAL A 155 -0.46 20.86 2.42
N LEU A 156 -1.57 21.03 1.69
CA LEU A 156 -1.68 20.58 0.31
C LEU A 156 -0.71 21.33 -0.61
N GLU A 157 -0.62 22.67 -0.47
CA GLU A 157 0.35 23.45 -1.25
C GLU A 157 1.80 22.99 -1.05
N ARG A 158 2.17 22.69 0.20
CA ARG A 158 3.54 22.23 0.52
C ARG A 158 3.81 20.86 -0.08
N ALA A 159 2.83 19.95 -0.01
CA ALA A 159 2.95 18.65 -0.63
C ALA A 159 3.12 18.74 -2.16
N LEU A 160 2.34 19.61 -2.81
CA LEU A 160 2.46 19.85 -4.26
C LEU A 160 3.83 20.48 -4.63
N LYS A 161 4.33 21.44 -3.85
CA LYS A 161 5.68 22.01 -4.04
C LYS A 161 6.75 20.94 -3.88
N LYS A 162 6.63 20.06 -2.86
CA LYS A 162 7.58 18.95 -2.66
C LYS A 162 7.53 17.98 -3.84
N ARG A 163 6.35 17.65 -4.38
CA ARG A 163 6.23 16.81 -5.56
C ARG A 163 7.01 17.38 -6.75
N ILE A 164 6.85 18.68 -7.04
CA ILE A 164 7.54 19.36 -8.12
C ILE A 164 9.08 19.36 -7.89
N GLU A 165 9.52 19.56 -6.65
CA GLU A 165 10.94 19.46 -6.28
C GLU A 165 11.49 18.06 -6.57
N LEU A 166 10.79 17.01 -6.14
CA LEU A 166 11.21 15.63 -6.35
C LEU A 166 11.22 15.25 -7.83
N GLN A 167 10.27 15.73 -8.62
CA GLN A 167 10.25 15.54 -10.07
C GLN A 167 11.54 16.07 -10.71
N LYS A 168 11.93 17.32 -10.40
CA LYS A 168 13.15 17.92 -10.93
C LYS A 168 14.42 17.18 -10.51
N LYS A 169 14.44 16.66 -9.28
CA LYS A 169 15.58 15.86 -8.79
C LYS A 169 15.67 14.52 -9.51
N LEU A 170 14.54 13.83 -9.75
CA LEU A 170 14.50 12.60 -10.54
C LEU A 170 14.98 12.83 -11.97
N GLU A 171 14.55 13.91 -12.61
CA GLU A 171 15.04 14.31 -13.94
C GLU A 171 16.57 14.54 -13.95
N THR A 172 17.11 15.14 -12.88
CA THR A 172 18.57 15.35 -12.73
C THR A 172 19.32 14.02 -12.55
N GLU A 173 18.72 13.04 -11.91
CA GLU A 173 19.26 11.66 -11.79
C GLU A 173 19.08 10.81 -13.06
N GLY A 174 18.46 11.38 -14.12
CA GLY A 174 18.16 10.68 -15.37
C GLY A 174 17.03 9.67 -15.28
N SER A 175 16.19 9.78 -14.26
CA SER A 175 15.03 8.90 -14.06
C SER A 175 13.78 9.47 -14.75
N SER A 176 12.99 8.60 -15.39
CA SER A 176 11.69 8.93 -16.00
C SER A 176 10.52 8.83 -15.02
N VAL A 177 10.80 8.56 -13.75
CA VAL A 177 9.75 8.41 -12.72
C VAL A 177 9.01 9.72 -12.49
N ASN A 178 7.70 9.68 -12.67
CA ASN A 178 6.78 10.77 -12.31
C ASN A 178 6.26 10.54 -10.87
N PRO A 179 6.75 11.27 -9.85
CA PRO A 179 6.38 11.00 -8.46
C PRO A 179 4.89 11.26 -8.22
N LEU A 180 4.21 10.29 -7.60
CA LEU A 180 2.78 10.37 -7.29
C LEU A 180 2.57 10.88 -5.86
N LEU A 181 1.69 11.89 -5.74
CA LEU A 181 1.20 12.38 -4.46
C LEU A 181 -0.15 11.72 -4.14
N LEU A 182 -0.21 11.08 -2.98
CA LEU A 182 -1.41 10.43 -2.45
C LEU A 182 -2.13 11.37 -1.48
N ILE A 183 -3.45 11.51 -1.58
CA ILE A 183 -4.29 12.28 -0.64
C ILE A 183 -5.30 11.34 0.00
N GLN A 184 -5.16 11.11 1.30
CA GLN A 184 -6.10 10.30 2.07
C GLN A 184 -7.19 11.19 2.68
N LEU A 185 -8.43 10.96 2.25
CA LEU A 185 -9.60 11.65 2.80
C LEU A 185 -10.09 11.00 4.11
N PRO A 186 -10.70 11.75 5.01
CA PRO A 186 -11.39 11.23 6.18
C PRO A 186 -12.59 10.36 5.77
N ASP A 187 -13.04 9.50 6.67
CA ASP A 187 -14.32 8.80 6.51
C ASP A 187 -15.46 9.81 6.53
N ALA A 188 -16.50 9.54 5.74
CA ALA A 188 -17.68 10.40 5.74
C ALA A 188 -18.35 10.38 7.13
N MET A 189 -18.42 11.52 7.79
CA MET A 189 -19.26 11.73 8.97
C MET A 189 -20.59 12.36 8.50
N GLN A 190 -21.73 11.90 9.05
CA GLN A 190 -23.01 12.53 8.78
C GLN A 190 -22.96 14.03 9.14
N GLY A 191 -23.28 14.90 8.18
CA GLY A 191 -23.36 16.34 8.38
C GLY A 191 -22.07 17.14 8.14
N VAL A 192 -20.98 16.52 7.74
CA VAL A 192 -19.77 17.24 7.30
C VAL A 192 -19.80 17.35 5.78
N SER A 193 -19.59 18.57 5.28
CA SER A 193 -19.40 18.84 3.85
C SER A 193 -18.33 17.93 3.27
N ASP A 194 -18.53 17.45 2.05
CA ASP A 194 -17.66 16.45 1.48
C ASP A 194 -16.26 17.04 1.27
N LYS A 195 -15.33 16.71 2.15
CA LYS A 195 -13.91 17.14 2.09
C LYS A 195 -13.30 16.90 0.72
N LYS A 196 -13.82 15.94 -0.03
CA LYS A 196 -13.42 15.63 -1.40
C LYS A 196 -13.59 16.86 -2.30
N ASP A 197 -14.75 17.52 -2.28
CA ASP A 197 -15.04 18.64 -3.19
C ASP A 197 -14.17 19.86 -2.87
N GLU A 198 -13.90 20.11 -1.60
CA GLU A 198 -12.97 21.14 -1.16
C GLU A 198 -11.57 20.87 -1.71
N ILE A 199 -11.05 19.65 -1.53
CA ILE A 199 -9.71 19.27 -2.01
C ILE A 199 -9.64 19.32 -3.54
N ILE A 200 -10.65 18.86 -4.26
CA ILE A 200 -10.71 18.96 -5.72
C ILE A 200 -10.67 20.42 -6.18
N ALA A 201 -11.40 21.31 -5.50
CA ALA A 201 -11.38 22.74 -5.82
C ALA A 201 -10.00 23.38 -5.61
N LEU A 202 -9.28 23.01 -4.55
CA LEU A 202 -7.91 23.45 -4.29
C LEU A 202 -6.93 22.93 -5.34
N LEU A 203 -7.03 21.64 -5.69
CA LEU A 203 -6.20 21.03 -6.73
C LEU A 203 -6.42 21.67 -8.08
N LYS A 204 -7.67 21.98 -8.45
CA LYS A 204 -8.01 22.65 -9.70
C LYS A 204 -7.37 24.03 -9.81
N ARG A 205 -7.34 24.82 -8.70
CA ARG A 205 -6.63 26.12 -8.66
C ARG A 205 -5.13 25.96 -8.92
N SER A 206 -4.56 24.80 -8.53
CA SER A 206 -3.14 24.46 -8.72
C SER A 206 -2.86 23.76 -10.07
N GLY A 207 -3.87 23.61 -10.94
CA GLY A 207 -3.72 23.02 -12.27
C GLY A 207 -3.79 21.50 -12.32
N TYR A 208 -4.27 20.85 -11.25
CA TYR A 208 -4.48 19.40 -11.20
C TYR A 208 -5.98 19.10 -11.37
N THR A 209 -6.36 18.57 -12.50
CA THR A 209 -7.75 18.23 -12.79
C THR A 209 -7.88 16.82 -13.38
N ILE A 210 -9.10 16.29 -13.35
CA ILE A 210 -9.43 15.00 -13.97
C ILE A 210 -9.29 15.11 -15.48
N GLU A 211 -9.72 16.24 -16.07
CA GLU A 211 -9.78 16.47 -17.50
C GLU A 211 -8.39 16.55 -18.13
N ASN A 212 -7.39 17.07 -17.41
CA ASN A 212 -6.02 17.13 -17.91
C ASN A 212 -5.20 15.87 -17.62
N GLY A 213 -5.83 14.83 -17.05
CA GLY A 213 -5.19 13.55 -16.76
C GLY A 213 -4.28 13.54 -15.51
N LYS A 214 -4.04 14.68 -14.85
CA LYS A 214 -3.11 14.78 -13.71
C LYS A 214 -3.70 14.35 -12.39
N LEU A 215 -5.03 14.31 -12.26
CA LEU A 215 -5.75 13.90 -11.06
C LEU A 215 -6.47 12.58 -11.26
N ALA A 216 -6.19 11.62 -10.38
CA ALA A 216 -6.92 10.36 -10.27
C ALA A 216 -7.79 10.33 -9.01
N ILE A 217 -8.88 9.59 -9.06
CA ILE A 217 -9.77 9.33 -7.92
C ILE A 217 -9.94 7.82 -7.75
N TYR A 218 -9.73 7.33 -6.53
CA TYR A 218 -9.92 5.94 -6.17
C TYR A 218 -10.75 5.82 -4.88
N LEU A 219 -12.07 5.78 -5.02
CA LEU A 219 -13.02 5.61 -3.92
C LEU A 219 -13.82 4.32 -4.10
N SER A 220 -14.61 3.94 -3.09
CA SER A 220 -15.32 2.66 -3.05
C SER A 220 -16.35 2.47 -4.17
N ASP A 221 -16.97 3.57 -4.61
CA ASP A 221 -18.04 3.52 -5.60
C ASP A 221 -17.47 3.42 -7.03
N LYS A 222 -18.15 2.70 -7.91
CA LYS A 222 -17.70 2.49 -9.29
C LYS A 222 -17.50 3.81 -10.07
N ASP A 223 -18.37 4.79 -9.84
CA ASP A 223 -18.35 6.11 -10.49
C ASP A 223 -17.20 7.01 -10.00
N ASN A 224 -16.50 6.60 -8.95
CA ASN A 224 -15.37 7.30 -8.35
C ASN A 224 -14.03 6.57 -8.58
N LYS A 225 -13.88 5.87 -9.71
CA LYS A 225 -12.62 5.24 -10.16
C LYS A 225 -12.21 5.87 -11.47
N ILE A 226 -11.45 6.96 -11.40
CA ILE A 226 -11.13 7.84 -12.55
C ILE A 226 -9.62 7.92 -12.71
N ASN A 227 -9.13 7.83 -13.96
CA ASN A 227 -7.71 7.95 -14.34
C ASN A 227 -6.80 6.93 -13.67
N LEU A 228 -7.26 5.70 -13.44
CA LEU A 228 -6.49 4.67 -12.73
C LEU A 228 -5.71 3.73 -13.65
N THR A 229 -5.89 3.81 -14.97
CA THR A 229 -5.26 2.90 -15.93
C THR A 229 -3.74 3.03 -15.88
N ASN A 230 -3.04 1.94 -15.59
CA ASN A 230 -1.57 1.88 -15.50
C ASN A 230 -0.95 2.91 -14.54
N ILE A 231 -1.69 3.34 -13.52
CA ILE A 231 -1.22 4.39 -12.58
C ILE A 231 0.05 3.98 -11.84
N GLU A 232 0.32 2.68 -11.74
CA GLU A 232 1.51 2.10 -11.12
C GLU A 232 2.78 2.26 -11.96
N LYS A 233 2.66 2.52 -13.27
CA LYS A 233 3.83 2.70 -14.15
C LYS A 233 4.56 4.00 -13.85
N ASN A 234 5.88 3.93 -13.85
CA ASN A 234 6.74 5.06 -13.46
C ASN A 234 6.49 6.33 -14.27
N GLU A 235 6.21 6.22 -15.56
CA GLU A 235 6.03 7.34 -16.49
C GLU A 235 4.57 7.81 -16.62
N ASN A 236 3.64 7.22 -15.83
CA ASN A 236 2.22 7.59 -15.93
C ASN A 236 2.00 9.08 -15.60
N GLU A 237 1.14 9.74 -16.39
CA GLU A 237 0.90 11.19 -16.33
C GLU A 237 0.17 11.66 -15.07
N VAL A 238 -0.51 10.77 -14.37
CA VAL A 238 -1.20 11.12 -13.11
C VAL A 238 -0.17 11.55 -12.07
N GLU A 239 -0.38 12.72 -11.51
CA GLU A 239 0.51 13.35 -10.54
C GLU A 239 -0.04 13.33 -9.11
N VAL A 240 -1.37 13.31 -8.97
CA VAL A 240 -2.09 13.34 -7.70
C VAL A 240 -3.19 12.29 -7.71
N MET A 241 -3.35 11.54 -6.62
CA MET A 241 -4.47 10.61 -6.45
C MET A 241 -5.17 10.81 -5.11
N ILE A 242 -6.49 10.97 -5.15
CA ILE A 242 -7.36 11.02 -3.99
C ILE A 242 -7.91 9.64 -3.67
N PHE A 243 -7.84 9.23 -2.41
CA PHE A 243 -8.40 7.95 -1.96
C PHE A 243 -8.97 8.03 -0.53
N LYS A 244 -9.78 7.04 -0.13
CA LYS A 244 -10.23 6.83 1.26
C LYS A 244 -9.60 5.57 1.86
N GLN A 245 -10.19 4.41 1.61
CA GLN A 245 -9.73 3.12 2.17
C GLN A 245 -9.19 2.15 1.12
N ALA A 246 -9.57 2.32 -0.15
CA ALA A 246 -9.41 1.32 -1.19
C ALA A 246 -7.95 0.93 -1.51
N ILE A 247 -6.98 1.77 -1.15
CA ILE A 247 -5.57 1.51 -1.44
C ILE A 247 -4.95 0.49 -0.47
N ALA A 248 -5.58 0.22 0.67
CA ALA A 248 -4.98 -0.62 1.71
C ALA A 248 -4.75 -2.08 1.27
N LEU A 249 -5.54 -2.59 0.34
CA LEU A 249 -5.48 -4.00 -0.06
C LEU A 249 -4.97 -4.15 -1.50
N GLY A 250 -3.77 -4.71 -1.65
CA GLY A 250 -3.25 -5.21 -2.93
C GLY A 250 -2.81 -4.19 -3.97
N TRP A 251 -2.91 -2.86 -3.72
CA TRP A 251 -2.46 -1.85 -4.67
C TRP A 251 -0.95 -1.58 -4.52
N ASP A 252 -0.22 -1.72 -5.61
CA ASP A 252 1.22 -1.49 -5.67
C ASP A 252 1.55 -0.35 -6.64
N CYS A 253 2.16 0.72 -6.12
CA CYS A 253 2.58 1.87 -6.92
C CYS A 253 3.87 2.47 -6.33
N PRO A 254 5.04 1.94 -6.69
CA PRO A 254 6.32 2.35 -6.11
C PRO A 254 6.68 3.82 -6.32
N ARG A 255 6.14 4.46 -7.36
CA ARG A 255 6.33 5.89 -7.61
C ARG A 255 5.55 6.80 -6.64
N ALA A 256 4.67 6.26 -5.79
CA ALA A 256 4.04 7.00 -4.71
C ALA A 256 5.09 7.36 -3.64
N THR A 257 5.33 8.66 -3.45
CA THR A 257 6.42 9.16 -2.60
C THR A 257 5.93 10.11 -1.54
N ILE A 258 4.78 10.73 -1.75
CA ILE A 258 4.22 11.76 -0.88
C ILE A 258 2.82 11.33 -0.46
N LEU A 259 2.50 11.49 0.83
CA LEU A 259 1.19 11.24 1.40
C LEU A 259 0.69 12.48 2.13
N VAL A 260 -0.48 12.97 1.74
CA VAL A 260 -1.23 13.99 2.48
C VAL A 260 -2.32 13.31 3.28
N LEU A 261 -2.37 13.57 4.59
CA LEU A 261 -3.31 12.97 5.52
C LEU A 261 -4.30 14.01 6.02
N PHE A 262 -5.57 13.80 5.68
CA PHE A 262 -6.71 14.50 6.28
C PHE A 262 -7.55 13.58 7.18
N ARG A 263 -7.16 12.31 7.30
CA ARG A 263 -7.80 11.31 8.15
C ARG A 263 -6.97 11.08 9.40
N GLN A 264 -7.61 11.18 10.58
CA GLN A 264 -6.97 10.76 11.83
C GLN A 264 -6.70 9.26 11.83
N TRP A 265 -5.50 8.88 12.21
CA TRP A 265 -5.15 7.50 12.47
C TRP A 265 -5.49 7.16 13.91
N ARG A 266 -6.34 6.15 14.09
CA ARG A 266 -6.73 5.65 15.40
C ARG A 266 -6.03 4.33 15.68
N GLU A 267 -5.83 4.00 16.96
CA GLU A 267 -5.21 2.73 17.37
C GLU A 267 -5.94 1.50 16.78
N GLU A 268 -7.26 1.59 16.62
CA GLU A 268 -8.09 0.54 16.01
C GLU A 268 -7.74 0.25 14.53
N ASN A 269 -7.08 1.19 13.85
CA ASN A 269 -6.74 1.10 12.43
C ASN A 269 -5.23 1.12 12.18
N ILE A 270 -4.44 0.70 13.15
CA ILE A 270 -2.99 0.80 13.12
C ILE A 270 -2.38 0.05 11.93
N THR A 271 -2.85 -1.16 11.67
CA THR A 271 -2.41 -2.00 10.54
C THR A 271 -2.65 -1.29 9.20
N PHE A 272 -3.79 -0.63 9.05
CA PHE A 272 -4.11 0.14 7.85
C PHE A 272 -3.17 1.34 7.67
N SER A 273 -2.85 2.03 8.76
CA SER A 273 -1.92 3.17 8.75
C SER A 273 -0.51 2.73 8.36
N ILE A 274 -0.06 1.59 8.89
CA ILE A 274 1.20 0.94 8.55
C ILE A 274 1.27 0.60 7.07
N GLN A 275 0.25 -0.05 6.55
CA GLN A 275 0.18 -0.43 5.13
C GLN A 275 0.18 0.80 4.21
N THR A 276 -0.49 1.88 4.61
CA THR A 276 -0.50 3.13 3.84
C THR A 276 0.88 3.79 3.80
N LEU A 277 1.61 3.82 4.94
CA LEU A 277 2.99 4.30 4.98
C LEU A 277 3.94 3.40 4.19
N GLY A 278 3.81 2.09 4.31
CA GLY A 278 4.61 1.14 3.56
C GLY A 278 4.57 1.37 2.05
N ARG A 279 3.47 1.92 1.53
CA ARG A 279 3.35 2.22 0.09
C ARG A 279 4.26 3.35 -0.36
N ILE A 280 4.39 4.40 0.44
CA ILE A 280 5.29 5.51 0.09
C ILE A 280 6.76 5.20 0.38
N MET A 281 7.03 4.06 1.04
CA MET A 281 8.39 3.59 1.32
C MET A 281 9.02 2.81 0.16
N ARG A 282 8.27 2.37 -0.81
CA ARG A 282 8.81 1.60 -1.95
C ARG A 282 9.70 2.44 -2.84
N MET A 283 10.78 1.83 -3.36
CA MET A 283 11.65 2.46 -4.36
C MET A 283 11.15 2.13 -5.77
N PRO A 284 10.89 3.15 -6.62
CA PRO A 284 10.28 2.93 -7.95
C PRO A 284 11.19 2.18 -8.93
N GLU A 285 12.51 2.31 -8.77
CA GLU A 285 13.50 1.65 -9.63
C GLU A 285 14.33 0.62 -8.87
N GLN A 286 13.90 0.20 -7.66
CA GLN A 286 14.58 -0.77 -6.80
C GLN A 286 16.07 -0.43 -6.58
N LYS A 287 16.36 0.85 -6.43
CA LYS A 287 17.69 1.39 -6.13
C LYS A 287 17.58 2.70 -5.36
N HIS A 288 18.57 3.02 -4.54
CA HIS A 288 18.68 4.36 -3.98
C HIS A 288 19.30 5.34 -5.00
N TYR A 289 18.82 6.56 -4.98
CA TYR A 289 19.35 7.66 -5.78
C TYR A 289 20.52 8.35 -5.06
N ASN A 290 21.36 9.08 -5.82
CA ASN A 290 22.45 9.87 -5.23
C ASN A 290 21.90 11.03 -4.38
N ASP A 291 20.84 11.71 -4.84
CA ASP A 291 20.14 12.71 -4.03
C ASP A 291 19.31 12.02 -2.92
N GLN A 292 19.74 12.24 -1.67
CA GLN A 292 19.13 11.59 -0.50
C GLN A 292 17.65 11.97 -0.31
N ASN A 293 17.18 13.10 -0.83
CA ASN A 293 15.76 13.46 -0.77
C ASN A 293 14.88 12.52 -1.58
N LEU A 294 15.41 11.82 -2.56
CA LEU A 294 14.66 10.83 -3.34
C LEU A 294 14.52 9.49 -2.61
N ASN A 295 15.36 9.26 -1.61
CA ASN A 295 15.35 8.06 -0.78
C ASN A 295 14.51 8.22 0.50
N VAL A 296 13.58 9.17 0.51
CA VAL A 296 12.73 9.52 1.65
C VAL A 296 11.26 9.50 1.24
N GLY A 297 10.40 8.97 2.12
CA GLY A 297 8.95 9.12 2.03
C GLY A 297 8.50 10.40 2.75
N TYR A 298 7.55 11.13 2.19
CA TYR A 298 7.09 12.39 2.77
C TYR A 298 5.64 12.30 3.19
N VAL A 299 5.34 12.72 4.42
CA VAL A 299 3.98 12.82 4.95
C VAL A 299 3.68 14.28 5.30
N PHE A 300 2.55 14.78 4.83
CA PHE A 300 2.07 16.11 5.15
C PHE A 300 0.68 16.01 5.79
N THR A 301 0.47 16.74 6.88
CA THR A 301 -0.80 16.71 7.61
C THR A 301 -0.98 17.96 8.47
N SER A 302 -2.23 18.36 8.61
CA SER A 302 -2.67 19.40 9.56
C SER A 302 -3.13 18.83 10.91
N LEU A 303 -3.14 17.49 11.05
CA LEU A 303 -3.59 16.81 12.26
C LEU A 303 -2.56 16.99 13.38
N GLU A 304 -3.00 17.34 14.57
CA GLU A 304 -2.14 17.57 15.74
C GLU A 304 -1.60 16.24 16.32
N ASP A 305 -2.40 15.17 16.23
CA ASP A 305 -2.08 13.86 16.77
C ASP A 305 -1.86 12.82 15.66
N ILE A 306 -0.64 12.69 15.16
CA ILE A 306 -0.27 11.52 14.40
C ILE A 306 0.35 10.51 15.36
N ASN A 307 -0.47 9.66 15.93
CA ASN A 307 0.01 8.45 16.59
C ASN A 307 0.44 7.44 15.52
N VAL A 308 1.68 7.53 15.09
CA VAL A 308 2.32 6.44 14.36
C VAL A 308 2.65 5.38 15.40
N ALA A 309 2.23 4.15 15.16
CA ALA A 309 2.48 3.07 16.09
C ALA A 309 3.95 3.03 16.50
N LYS A 310 4.21 2.95 17.81
CA LYS A 310 5.55 2.97 18.37
C LYS A 310 6.50 1.93 17.76
N ASP A 311 5.97 0.81 17.30
CA ASP A 311 6.76 -0.28 16.71
C ASP A 311 7.24 0.05 15.29
N LEU A 312 6.50 0.86 14.54
CA LEU A 312 6.95 1.40 13.26
C LEU A 312 7.88 2.59 13.42
N SER A 313 7.69 3.39 14.48
CA SER A 313 8.48 4.60 14.67
C SER A 313 9.96 4.31 15.00
N ARG A 314 10.27 3.13 15.55
CA ARG A 314 11.65 2.79 15.92
C ARG A 314 12.58 2.67 14.72
N ASP A 315 12.06 2.16 13.59
CA ASP A 315 12.89 1.82 12.45
C ASP A 315 12.66 2.69 11.22
N TYR A 316 11.51 3.40 11.13
CA TYR A 316 11.12 4.19 9.96
C TYR A 316 11.14 5.70 10.15
N ILE A 317 11.03 6.21 11.36
CA ILE A 317 10.89 7.66 11.61
C ILE A 317 12.12 8.19 12.31
N THR A 318 12.89 8.99 11.61
CA THR A 318 14.11 9.62 12.16
C THR A 318 13.94 11.08 12.54
N THR A 319 12.94 11.78 12.05
CA THR A 319 12.87 13.23 12.34
C THR A 319 11.45 13.76 12.40
N PHE A 320 11.05 14.23 13.59
CA PHE A 320 9.97 15.20 13.76
C PHE A 320 10.61 16.57 13.95
N THR A 321 10.38 17.51 13.03
CA THR A 321 10.76 18.90 13.23
C THR A 321 9.50 19.72 13.36
N GLY A 322 9.13 20.03 14.60
CA GLY A 322 8.12 21.02 14.92
C GLY A 322 8.75 22.17 15.66
N HIS A 323 8.62 23.40 15.17
CA HIS A 323 9.02 24.59 15.88
C HIS A 323 7.80 25.42 16.25
N ARG A 324 7.84 25.94 17.48
CA ARG A 324 6.76 26.66 18.08
C ARG A 324 6.93 28.17 17.90
N ILE A 325 5.80 28.86 17.65
CA ILE A 325 5.73 30.31 17.81
C ILE A 325 5.53 30.64 19.29
N LYS A 326 6.27 31.64 19.81
CA LYS A 326 6.27 32.09 21.21
C LYS A 326 4.90 32.49 21.78
N GLU A 327 3.89 32.70 20.93
CA GLU A 327 2.55 33.18 21.31
C GLU A 327 1.57 32.09 21.72
N TYR A 328 1.91 30.80 21.54
CA TYR A 328 1.05 29.69 21.93
C TYR A 328 1.61 28.95 23.16
N LYS A 329 0.73 28.52 24.07
CA LYS A 329 1.13 27.75 25.26
C LYS A 329 1.89 26.47 24.89
N ASN A 330 2.86 26.09 25.74
CA ASN A 330 3.66 24.87 25.53
C ASN A 330 2.77 23.64 25.35
N LEU A 331 2.81 23.06 24.15
CA LEU A 331 2.45 21.67 23.95
C LEU A 331 3.74 20.90 24.23
N ASP A 332 3.78 20.16 25.32
CA ASP A 332 4.90 19.27 25.62
C ASP A 332 4.82 18.09 24.65
N LEU A 333 5.65 18.15 23.63
CA LEU A 333 5.92 16.97 22.82
C LEU A 333 6.76 16.01 23.67
N LEU A 334 6.10 15.05 24.29
CA LEU A 334 6.77 13.97 24.99
C LEU A 334 7.37 13.01 23.95
N SER A 335 8.64 13.21 23.61
CA SER A 335 9.40 12.19 22.92
C SER A 335 9.89 11.18 23.97
N TYR A 336 9.39 9.96 23.92
CA TYR A 336 9.90 8.88 24.75
C TYR A 336 11.07 8.21 24.03
N HIS A 337 12.28 8.51 24.48
CA HIS A 337 13.43 7.64 24.18
C HIS A 337 13.42 6.50 25.21
N SER A 338 13.07 5.28 24.83
CA SER A 338 13.37 4.12 25.62
C SER A 338 14.84 3.73 25.38
N LYS A 339 15.61 3.67 26.48
CA LYS A 339 16.94 3.05 26.48
C LYS A 339 16.82 1.55 26.35
#